data_02338a0b729152ffc9d8727c25aee920
#
_entry.id   02338a0b729152ffc9d8727c25aee920
#
_cell.length_a   1.000
_cell.length_b   1.000
_cell.length_c   1.000
_cell.angle_alpha   90.00
_cell.angle_beta   90.00
_cell.angle_gamma   90.00
#
_symmetry.space_group_name_H-M   'P 1'
#
loop_
_entity.id
_entity.type
_entity.pdbx_description
1 polymer ?
#
loop_
_entity_poly.entity_id
_entity_poly.type
_entity_poly.pdbx_seq_one_letter_code
_entity_poly.pdbx_strand_id
1 'polypeptide(L)'
;MVVIALGFLVGALAYPFIPGHAIDQMRGARAQIAFSLPLTTLIIYLLFRSLWRHDRVRSGNGAFEATYHAIIFRTMVFVFGMHALLMLALTDVMDVVGTHTWGKRVVVVMLGLAIMAIGNLLPRTRPNIAFGVRTARTLTNPQLWQKVHRVGGYLTVALGAIILVAGIVITNNAAAGLVLLLVVLAVAIMFFTYRRYASA
;
A
#
# COMPACT_ATOMS: atom_id res chain seq x y z
N MET A 1 -2.58 13.83 -8.65
CA MET A 1 -3.56 14.82 -8.15
C MET A 1 -5.00 14.37 -8.35
N VAL A 2 -5.40 13.87 -9.54
CA VAL A 2 -6.79 13.41 -9.80
C VAL A 2 -7.30 12.41 -8.76
N VAL A 3 -6.53 11.37 -8.42
CA VAL A 3 -6.93 10.35 -7.43
C VAL A 3 -7.21 10.96 -6.04
N ILE A 4 -6.43 11.97 -5.62
CA ILE A 4 -6.65 12.66 -4.34
C ILE A 4 -7.94 13.48 -4.41
N ALA A 5 -8.15 14.22 -5.50
CA ALA A 5 -9.37 15.00 -5.69
C ALA A 5 -10.62 14.10 -5.69
N LEU A 6 -10.56 12.94 -6.34
CA LEU A 6 -11.61 11.94 -6.31
C LEU A 6 -11.86 11.42 -4.88
N GLY A 7 -10.82 11.23 -4.07
CA GLY A 7 -10.97 10.85 -2.67
C GLY A 7 -11.75 11.90 -1.86
N PHE A 8 -11.42 13.18 -2.00
CA PHE A 8 -12.17 14.27 -1.36
C PHE A 8 -13.60 14.36 -1.87
N LEU A 9 -13.82 14.16 -3.17
CA LEU A 9 -15.15 14.16 -3.77
C LEU A 9 -16.01 13.02 -3.19
N VAL A 10 -15.48 11.80 -3.13
CA VAL A 10 -16.18 10.65 -2.52
C VAL A 10 -16.51 10.92 -1.07
N GLY A 11 -15.56 11.46 -0.29
CA GLY A 11 -15.82 11.86 1.10
C GLY A 11 -16.90 12.92 1.23
N ALA A 12 -16.90 13.93 0.36
CA ALA A 12 -17.91 14.99 0.37
C ALA A 12 -19.32 14.48 0.00
N LEU A 13 -19.40 13.59 -1.01
CA LEU A 13 -20.67 12.97 -1.41
C LEU A 13 -21.21 12.02 -0.34
N ALA A 14 -20.37 11.28 0.34
CA ALA A 14 -20.74 10.35 1.42
C ALA A 14 -21.07 11.08 2.74
N TYR A 15 -20.50 12.26 2.96
CA TYR A 15 -20.59 13.01 4.24
C TYR A 15 -22.00 13.11 4.82
N PRO A 16 -23.06 13.52 4.08
CA PRO A 16 -24.42 13.64 4.64
C PRO A 16 -25.02 12.28 5.01
N PHE A 17 -24.56 11.20 4.42
CA PHE A 17 -25.12 9.85 4.61
C PHE A 17 -24.39 9.03 5.67
N ILE A 18 -23.29 9.52 6.27
CA ILE A 18 -22.60 8.83 7.35
C ILE A 18 -23.52 8.83 8.59
N PRO A 19 -23.97 7.65 9.07
CA PRO A 19 -24.92 7.57 10.17
C PRO A 19 -24.29 7.87 11.53
N GLY A 20 -25.12 8.29 12.51
CA GLY A 20 -24.66 8.63 13.86
C GLY A 20 -23.97 7.48 14.58
N HIS A 21 -24.47 6.25 14.45
CA HIS A 21 -23.86 5.08 15.07
C HIS A 21 -22.43 4.79 14.58
N ALA A 22 -22.13 5.10 13.30
CA ALA A 22 -20.76 4.98 12.78
C ALA A 22 -19.82 6.01 13.43
N ILE A 23 -20.32 7.21 13.74
CA ILE A 23 -19.57 8.25 14.44
C ILE A 23 -19.23 7.79 15.87
N ASP A 24 -20.19 7.21 16.56
CA ASP A 24 -20.02 6.70 17.93
C ASP A 24 -19.03 5.52 17.97
N GLN A 25 -19.17 4.56 17.04
CA GLN A 25 -18.26 3.41 16.94
C GLN A 25 -16.81 3.81 16.62
N MET A 26 -16.60 4.78 15.74
CA MET A 26 -15.28 5.24 15.33
C MET A 26 -14.72 6.34 16.25
N ARG A 27 -15.47 6.77 17.27
CA ARG A 27 -15.08 7.83 18.21
C ARG A 27 -14.55 9.09 17.52
N GLY A 28 -15.14 9.45 16.36
CA GLY A 28 -14.67 10.57 15.55
C GLY A 28 -15.79 11.44 15.00
N ALA A 29 -15.47 12.66 14.63
CA ALA A 29 -16.40 13.52 13.93
C ALA A 29 -16.68 13.00 12.51
N ARG A 30 -17.90 13.23 12.00
CA ARG A 30 -18.30 12.86 10.62
C ARG A 30 -17.26 13.31 9.56
N ALA A 31 -16.74 14.53 9.72
CA ALA A 31 -15.70 15.06 8.84
C ALA A 31 -14.39 14.27 8.91
N GLN A 32 -14.02 13.81 10.10
CA GLN A 32 -12.82 12.98 10.28
C GLN A 32 -12.96 11.65 9.54
N ILE A 33 -14.12 10.99 9.62
CA ILE A 33 -14.41 9.74 8.91
C ILE A 33 -14.35 9.98 7.40
N ALA A 34 -15.01 11.03 6.91
CA ALA A 34 -15.08 11.32 5.47
C ALA A 34 -13.75 11.75 4.85
N PHE A 35 -12.87 12.45 5.58
CA PHE A 35 -11.73 13.15 4.98
C PHE A 35 -10.35 12.70 5.47
N SER A 36 -10.24 11.84 6.50
CA SER A 36 -8.94 11.41 7.03
C SER A 36 -8.09 10.66 6.00
N LEU A 37 -8.67 9.73 5.25
CA LEU A 37 -7.93 8.97 4.24
C LEU A 37 -7.52 9.82 3.03
N PRO A 38 -8.38 10.67 2.42
CA PRO A 38 -7.96 11.63 1.39
C PRO A 38 -6.85 12.59 1.88
N LEU A 39 -6.96 13.09 3.10
CA LEU A 39 -5.96 13.97 3.70
C LEU A 39 -4.62 13.22 3.90
N THR A 40 -4.67 12.02 4.46
CA THR A 40 -3.49 11.15 4.60
C THR A 40 -2.84 10.87 3.25
N THR A 41 -3.64 10.60 2.21
CA THR A 41 -3.14 10.39 0.85
C THR A 41 -2.43 11.64 0.30
N LEU A 42 -2.98 12.83 0.56
CA LEU A 42 -2.35 14.09 0.19
C LEU A 42 -1.00 14.28 0.91
N ILE A 43 -0.96 14.04 2.22
CA ILE A 43 0.27 14.14 3.02
C ILE A 43 1.34 13.15 2.50
N ILE A 44 0.96 11.90 2.26
CA ILE A 44 1.86 10.89 1.68
C ILE A 44 2.38 11.35 0.31
N TYR A 45 1.50 11.85 -0.56
CA TYR A 45 1.90 12.36 -1.87
C TYR A 45 2.91 13.51 -1.76
N LEU A 46 2.66 14.49 -0.89
CA LEU A 46 3.55 15.63 -0.69
C LEU A 46 4.90 15.19 -0.12
N LEU A 47 4.90 14.25 0.83
CA LEU A 47 6.11 13.65 1.38
C LEU A 47 6.95 12.98 0.28
N PHE A 48 6.35 12.07 -0.50
CA PHE A 48 7.08 11.39 -1.57
C PHE A 48 7.53 12.35 -2.68
N ARG A 49 6.75 13.37 -2.99
CA ARG A 49 7.17 14.43 -3.92
C ARG A 49 8.38 15.20 -3.40
N SER A 50 8.44 15.48 -2.11
CA SER A 50 9.59 16.14 -1.47
C SER A 50 10.81 15.23 -1.48
N LEU A 51 10.66 13.97 -1.10
CA LEU A 51 11.73 12.98 -1.14
C LEU A 51 12.29 12.78 -2.55
N TRP A 52 11.41 12.75 -3.57
CA TRP A 52 11.82 12.68 -4.97
C TRP A 52 12.67 13.87 -5.41
N ARG A 53 12.25 15.08 -5.05
CA ARG A 53 13.03 16.27 -5.37
C ARG A 53 14.43 16.21 -4.76
N HIS A 54 14.53 15.75 -3.54
CA HIS A 54 15.81 15.60 -2.83
C HIS A 54 16.69 14.53 -3.48
N ASP A 55 16.13 13.36 -3.80
CA ASP A 55 16.83 12.28 -4.50
C ASP A 55 17.32 12.69 -5.90
N ARG A 56 16.50 13.40 -6.67
CA ARG A 56 16.85 13.87 -8.02
C ARG A 56 18.02 14.81 -8.02
N VAL A 57 18.09 15.73 -7.06
CA VAL A 57 19.23 16.67 -6.92
C VAL A 57 20.51 15.92 -6.58
N ARG A 58 20.41 14.85 -5.78
CA ARG A 58 21.56 14.11 -5.28
C ARG A 58 22.11 13.06 -6.24
N SER A 59 21.26 12.40 -7.02
CA SER A 59 21.61 11.27 -7.88
C SER A 59 21.72 11.60 -9.38
N GLY A 60 21.28 12.77 -9.81
CA GLY A 60 21.38 13.23 -11.21
C GLY A 60 20.62 12.37 -12.25
N ASN A 61 19.88 11.37 -11.83
CA ASN A 61 19.37 10.31 -12.70
C ASN A 61 17.85 10.32 -12.84
N GLY A 62 17.34 10.82 -13.96
CA GLY A 62 15.94 10.68 -14.37
C GLY A 62 15.49 9.24 -14.70
N ALA A 63 16.42 8.28 -14.79
CA ALA A 63 16.12 6.91 -15.22
C ALA A 63 15.24 6.10 -14.26
N PHE A 64 15.02 6.56 -13.02
CA PHE A 64 14.16 5.93 -12.02
C PHE A 64 12.80 6.62 -11.87
N GLU A 65 12.61 7.76 -12.50
CA GLU A 65 11.44 8.64 -12.36
C GLU A 65 10.12 7.92 -12.62
N ALA A 66 10.04 7.19 -13.74
CA ALA A 66 8.83 6.47 -14.12
C ALA A 66 8.44 5.41 -13.09
N THR A 67 9.41 4.66 -12.55
CA THR A 67 9.16 3.64 -11.53
C THR A 67 8.73 4.27 -10.20
N TYR A 68 9.36 5.39 -9.82
CA TYR A 68 9.01 6.14 -8.61
C TYR A 68 7.57 6.63 -8.67
N HIS A 69 7.18 7.28 -9.77
CA HIS A 69 5.82 7.76 -9.96
C HIS A 69 4.81 6.61 -10.05
N ALA A 70 5.18 5.47 -10.65
CA ALA A 70 4.31 4.30 -10.71
C ALA A 70 4.04 3.70 -9.32
N ILE A 71 5.04 3.67 -8.43
CA ILE A 71 4.85 3.20 -7.04
C ILE A 71 3.88 4.14 -6.30
N ILE A 72 4.13 5.45 -6.35
CA ILE A 72 3.27 6.45 -5.71
C ILE A 72 1.84 6.34 -6.25
N PHE A 73 1.68 6.30 -7.56
CA PHE A 73 0.36 6.23 -8.19
C PHE A 73 -0.41 4.98 -7.75
N ARG A 74 0.23 3.80 -7.75
CA ARG A 74 -0.42 2.54 -7.31
C ARG A 74 -0.80 2.58 -5.83
N THR A 75 0.05 3.16 -4.98
CA THR A 75 -0.27 3.37 -3.56
C THR A 75 -1.48 4.28 -3.40
N MET A 76 -1.54 5.39 -4.14
CA MET A 76 -2.68 6.32 -4.09
C MET A 76 -3.98 5.68 -4.57
N VAL A 77 -3.93 4.90 -5.66
CA VAL A 77 -5.09 4.15 -6.18
C VAL A 77 -5.59 3.13 -5.15
N PHE A 78 -4.67 2.42 -4.47
CA PHE A 78 -5.05 1.49 -3.41
C PHE A 78 -5.73 2.20 -2.24
N VAL A 79 -5.15 3.30 -1.73
CA VAL A 79 -5.74 4.05 -0.61
C VAL A 79 -7.10 4.65 -1.00
N PHE A 80 -7.22 5.14 -2.23
CA PHE A 80 -8.50 5.62 -2.77
C PHE A 80 -9.55 4.50 -2.82
N GLY A 81 -9.19 3.32 -3.32
CA GLY A 81 -10.09 2.17 -3.35
C GLY A 81 -10.56 1.75 -1.95
N MET A 82 -9.64 1.75 -0.97
CA MET A 82 -9.98 1.48 0.43
C MET A 82 -10.92 2.55 1.00
N HIS A 83 -10.68 3.83 0.68
CA HIS A 83 -11.56 4.91 1.08
C HIS A 83 -12.96 4.79 0.48
N ALA A 84 -13.05 4.53 -0.83
CA ALA A 84 -14.32 4.35 -1.51
C ALA A 84 -15.12 3.17 -0.92
N LEU A 85 -14.46 2.04 -0.65
CA LEU A 85 -15.09 0.89 0.02
C LEU A 85 -15.58 1.24 1.43
N LEU A 86 -14.77 1.97 2.20
CA LEU A 86 -15.18 2.42 3.53
C LEU A 86 -16.41 3.31 3.46
N MET A 87 -16.45 4.27 2.52
CA MET A 87 -17.60 5.16 2.36
C MET A 87 -18.87 4.38 1.94
N LEU A 88 -18.75 3.46 0.97
CA LEU A 88 -19.86 2.59 0.57
C LEU A 88 -20.38 1.73 1.73
N ALA A 89 -19.47 1.22 2.55
CA ALA A 89 -19.81 0.42 3.71
C ALA A 89 -20.54 1.19 4.81
N LEU A 90 -20.18 2.47 5.00
CA LEU A 90 -20.72 3.31 6.08
C LEU A 90 -22.03 4.02 5.70
N THR A 91 -22.30 4.20 4.41
CA THR A 91 -23.47 4.97 3.95
C THR A 91 -24.69 4.09 3.64
N ASP A 92 -24.62 2.79 3.86
CA ASP A 92 -25.68 1.81 3.56
C ASP A 92 -26.21 1.87 2.12
N VAL A 93 -25.50 2.59 1.22
CA VAL A 93 -25.88 2.73 -0.20
C VAL A 93 -25.81 1.38 -0.92
N MET A 94 -24.93 0.51 -0.46
CA MET A 94 -24.87 -0.89 -0.88
C MET A 94 -24.75 -1.75 0.35
N ASP A 95 -25.52 -2.81 0.45
CA ASP A 95 -25.34 -3.87 1.45
C ASP A 95 -24.07 -4.70 1.14
N VAL A 96 -22.98 -3.99 0.80
CA VAL A 96 -21.65 -4.58 0.53
C VAL A 96 -21.07 -5.20 1.81
N VAL A 97 -21.58 -4.78 2.97
CA VAL A 97 -21.09 -5.18 4.30
C VAL A 97 -22.16 -5.88 5.13
N GLY A 98 -23.41 -5.88 4.69
CA GLY A 98 -24.53 -6.51 5.39
C GLY A 98 -24.37 -8.01 5.60
N THR A 99 -23.60 -8.68 4.77
CA THR A 99 -23.00 -9.97 5.08
C THR A 99 -21.51 -9.75 5.39
N HIS A 100 -21.16 -9.66 6.64
CA HIS A 100 -19.81 -9.40 7.20
C HIS A 100 -18.62 -10.14 6.53
N THR A 101 -18.88 -11.05 5.62
CA THR A 101 -17.89 -11.86 4.92
C THR A 101 -17.35 -11.21 3.64
N TRP A 102 -18.18 -10.57 2.81
CA TRP A 102 -17.75 -10.04 1.51
C TRP A 102 -16.85 -8.81 1.62
N GLY A 103 -17.17 -7.86 2.49
CA GLY A 103 -16.35 -6.65 2.70
C GLY A 103 -14.94 -7.00 3.14
N LYS A 104 -14.80 -7.91 4.10
CA LYS A 104 -13.49 -8.39 4.56
C LYS A 104 -12.69 -9.05 3.43
N ARG A 105 -13.34 -9.86 2.58
CA ARG A 105 -12.70 -10.50 1.43
C ARG A 105 -12.19 -9.48 0.42
N VAL A 106 -13.02 -8.50 0.05
CA VAL A 106 -12.64 -7.44 -0.90
C VAL A 106 -11.42 -6.68 -0.40
N VAL A 107 -11.38 -6.33 0.90
CA VAL A 107 -10.22 -5.67 1.51
C VAL A 107 -8.95 -6.52 1.38
N VAL A 108 -9.02 -7.82 1.71
CA VAL A 108 -7.86 -8.73 1.63
C VAL A 108 -7.41 -8.94 0.18
N VAL A 109 -8.34 -9.10 -0.75
CA VAL A 109 -8.05 -9.21 -2.20
C VAL A 109 -7.38 -7.94 -2.71
N MET A 110 -7.91 -6.76 -2.38
CA MET A 110 -7.30 -5.49 -2.76
C MET A 110 -5.90 -5.32 -2.18
N LEU A 111 -5.69 -5.73 -0.93
CA LEU A 111 -4.37 -5.71 -0.30
C LEU A 111 -3.40 -6.62 -1.05
N GLY A 112 -3.80 -7.84 -1.40
CA GLY A 112 -3.00 -8.76 -2.21
C GLY A 112 -2.60 -8.16 -3.56
N LEU A 113 -3.56 -7.58 -4.28
CA LEU A 113 -3.31 -6.89 -5.56
C LEU A 113 -2.34 -5.71 -5.41
N ALA A 114 -2.49 -4.89 -4.37
CA ALA A 114 -1.61 -3.75 -4.11
C ALA A 114 -0.18 -4.21 -3.82
N ILE A 115 0.00 -5.24 -2.98
CA ILE A 115 1.30 -5.83 -2.66
C ILE A 115 1.96 -6.39 -3.93
N MET A 116 1.22 -7.14 -4.77
CA MET A 116 1.72 -7.62 -6.06
C MET A 116 2.14 -6.47 -6.98
N ALA A 117 1.30 -5.45 -7.09
CA ALA A 117 1.55 -4.29 -7.95
C ALA A 117 2.81 -3.51 -7.55
N ILE A 118 3.08 -3.38 -6.24
CA ILE A 118 4.29 -2.75 -5.71
C ILE A 118 5.49 -3.69 -5.88
N GLY A 119 5.35 -4.97 -5.52
CA GLY A 119 6.40 -5.99 -5.64
C GLY A 119 6.99 -6.10 -7.05
N ASN A 120 6.12 -6.02 -8.07
CA ASN A 120 6.52 -6.03 -9.48
C ASN A 120 7.38 -4.82 -9.90
N LEU A 121 7.35 -3.73 -9.14
CA LEU A 121 8.17 -2.55 -9.39
C LEU A 121 9.52 -2.59 -8.66
N LEU A 122 9.65 -3.35 -7.57
CA LEU A 122 10.87 -3.38 -6.77
C LEU A 122 12.14 -3.69 -7.56
N PRO A 123 12.16 -4.67 -8.50
CA PRO A 123 13.36 -4.97 -9.31
C PRO A 123 13.79 -3.82 -10.23
N ARG A 124 12.89 -2.89 -10.52
CA ARG A 124 13.14 -1.73 -11.38
C ARG A 124 13.65 -0.52 -10.60
N THR A 125 13.69 -0.62 -9.26
CA THR A 125 14.16 0.47 -8.42
C THR A 125 15.67 0.59 -8.46
N ARG A 126 16.17 1.80 -8.22
CA ARG A 126 17.59 2.12 -8.04
C ARG A 126 17.81 2.63 -6.62
N PRO A 127 19.07 2.70 -6.13
CA PRO A 127 19.35 3.27 -4.82
C PRO A 127 18.65 4.62 -4.63
N ASN A 128 17.79 4.70 -3.62
CA ASN A 128 16.97 5.88 -3.33
C ASN A 128 16.64 5.93 -1.83
N ILE A 129 16.18 7.08 -1.35
CA ILE A 129 15.85 7.29 0.07
C ILE A 129 14.40 6.94 0.43
N ALA A 130 13.53 6.65 -0.53
CA ALA A 130 12.09 6.47 -0.30
C ALA A 130 11.65 5.00 -0.14
N PHE A 131 12.14 4.10 -1.02
CA PHE A 131 11.62 2.74 -1.13
C PHE A 131 12.70 1.67 -1.03
N GLY A 132 12.34 0.53 -0.41
CA GLY A 132 13.14 -0.69 -0.44
C GLY A 132 14.04 -0.90 0.78
N VAL A 133 14.96 -1.86 0.68
CA VAL A 133 15.93 -2.20 1.73
C VAL A 133 17.09 -1.22 1.69
N ARG A 134 17.05 -0.24 2.59
CA ARG A 134 17.98 0.91 2.64
C ARG A 134 18.97 0.74 3.77
N THR A 135 20.08 0.14 3.47
CA THR A 135 21.23 0.07 4.36
C THR A 135 22.39 0.87 3.75
N ALA A 136 23.38 1.24 4.55
CA ALA A 136 24.57 1.94 4.04
C ALA A 136 25.19 1.19 2.84
N ARG A 137 25.23 -0.15 2.90
CA ARG A 137 25.79 -0.99 1.83
C ARG A 137 24.91 -1.02 0.57
N THR A 138 23.58 -1.13 0.70
CA THR A 138 22.70 -1.15 -0.49
C THR A 138 22.63 0.20 -1.16
N LEU A 139 22.71 1.29 -0.41
CA LEU A 139 22.69 2.65 -0.96
C LEU A 139 23.97 3.00 -1.72
N THR A 140 25.11 2.45 -1.32
CA THR A 140 26.41 2.70 -1.95
C THR A 140 26.79 1.67 -3.04
N ASN A 141 26.12 0.51 -3.09
CA ASN A 141 26.40 -0.55 -4.06
C ASN A 141 25.16 -0.85 -4.95
N PRO A 142 25.12 -0.33 -6.18
CA PRO A 142 23.99 -0.56 -7.11
C PRO A 142 23.77 -2.03 -7.47
N GLN A 143 24.82 -2.84 -7.53
CA GLN A 143 24.71 -4.28 -7.84
C GLN A 143 24.04 -5.02 -6.68
N LEU A 144 24.44 -4.74 -5.44
CA LEU A 144 23.81 -5.28 -4.25
C LEU A 144 22.35 -4.84 -4.15
N TRP A 145 22.06 -3.56 -4.44
CA TRP A 145 20.70 -3.04 -4.52
C TRP A 145 19.84 -3.87 -5.47
N GLN A 146 20.30 -4.07 -6.71
CA GLN A 146 19.54 -4.82 -7.72
C GLN A 146 19.29 -6.27 -7.30
N LYS A 147 20.30 -6.97 -6.76
CA LYS A 147 20.16 -8.36 -6.30
C LYS A 147 19.09 -8.46 -5.19
N VAL A 148 19.20 -7.63 -4.16
CA VAL A 148 18.28 -7.62 -3.00
C VAL A 148 16.85 -7.27 -3.44
N HIS A 149 16.69 -6.24 -4.27
CA HIS A 149 15.36 -5.80 -4.70
C HIS A 149 14.73 -6.70 -5.75
N ARG A 150 15.52 -7.44 -6.55
CA ARG A 150 15.00 -8.47 -7.45
C ARG A 150 14.40 -9.63 -6.66
N VAL A 151 15.13 -10.17 -5.69
CA VAL A 151 14.62 -11.24 -4.83
C VAL A 151 13.44 -10.73 -3.98
N GLY A 152 13.58 -9.55 -3.37
CA GLY A 152 12.50 -8.92 -2.62
C GLY A 152 11.23 -8.71 -3.45
N GLY A 153 11.38 -8.32 -4.73
CA GLY A 153 10.26 -8.15 -5.64
C GLY A 153 9.50 -9.46 -5.90
N TYR A 154 10.21 -10.54 -6.20
CA TYR A 154 9.59 -11.86 -6.40
C TYR A 154 8.87 -12.34 -5.14
N LEU A 155 9.50 -12.21 -3.97
CA LEU A 155 8.90 -12.58 -2.70
C LEU A 155 7.64 -11.75 -2.40
N THR A 156 7.69 -10.45 -2.68
CA THR A 156 6.54 -9.55 -2.47
C THR A 156 5.39 -9.88 -3.41
N VAL A 157 5.66 -10.22 -4.68
CA VAL A 157 4.63 -10.66 -5.63
C VAL A 157 4.03 -12.00 -5.18
N ALA A 158 4.85 -12.97 -4.80
CA ALA A 158 4.37 -14.27 -4.30
C ALA A 158 3.51 -14.09 -3.04
N LEU A 159 3.96 -13.27 -2.07
CA LEU A 159 3.20 -12.93 -0.88
C LEU A 159 1.84 -12.31 -1.24
N GLY A 160 1.82 -11.31 -2.13
CA GLY A 160 0.58 -10.68 -2.57
C GLY A 160 -0.38 -11.66 -3.25
N ALA A 161 0.14 -12.60 -4.05
CA ALA A 161 -0.66 -13.65 -4.68
C ALA A 161 -1.29 -14.61 -3.63
N ILE A 162 -0.52 -15.00 -2.62
CA ILE A 162 -1.03 -15.85 -1.53
C ILE A 162 -2.12 -15.10 -0.73
N ILE A 163 -1.90 -13.82 -0.42
CA ILE A 163 -2.89 -12.98 0.28
C ILE A 163 -4.17 -12.84 -0.56
N LEU A 164 -4.03 -12.62 -1.87
CA LEU A 164 -5.17 -12.54 -2.79
C LEU A 164 -5.98 -13.85 -2.79
N VAL A 165 -5.32 -14.99 -2.95
CA VAL A 165 -5.98 -16.31 -2.91
C VAL A 165 -6.63 -16.55 -1.54
N ALA A 166 -5.94 -16.22 -0.46
CA ALA A 166 -6.49 -16.33 0.89
C ALA A 166 -7.76 -15.48 1.06
N GLY A 167 -7.79 -14.25 0.51
CA GLY A 167 -8.98 -13.39 0.53
C GLY A 167 -10.17 -13.97 -0.23
N ILE A 168 -9.92 -14.76 -1.28
CA ILE A 168 -10.98 -15.44 -2.04
C ILE A 168 -11.49 -16.68 -1.29
N VAL A 169 -10.58 -17.50 -0.74
CA VAL A 169 -10.88 -18.85 -0.23
C VAL A 169 -11.28 -18.84 1.25
N ILE A 170 -10.58 -18.04 2.07
CA ILE A 170 -10.76 -18.07 3.53
C ILE A 170 -11.91 -17.14 3.94
N THR A 171 -12.91 -17.70 4.61
CA THR A 171 -14.15 -16.98 4.98
C THR A 171 -14.16 -16.46 6.42
N ASN A 172 -13.21 -16.90 7.24
CA ASN A 172 -13.14 -16.60 8.68
C ASN A 172 -11.97 -15.67 9.03
N ASN A 173 -11.87 -15.29 10.31
CA ASN A 173 -10.82 -14.39 10.79
C ASN A 173 -9.39 -14.99 10.73
N ALA A 174 -9.24 -16.28 10.39
CA ALA A 174 -7.93 -16.92 10.20
C ALA A 174 -7.13 -16.27 9.04
N ALA A 175 -7.83 -15.65 8.08
CA ALA A 175 -7.17 -14.90 7.00
C ALA A 175 -6.23 -13.81 7.55
N ALA A 176 -6.64 -13.08 8.59
CA ALA A 176 -5.82 -12.02 9.18
C ALA A 176 -4.55 -12.58 9.84
N GLY A 177 -4.67 -13.69 10.57
CA GLY A 177 -3.53 -14.39 11.18
C GLY A 177 -2.55 -14.93 10.14
N LEU A 178 -3.08 -15.52 9.05
CA LEU A 178 -2.26 -15.99 7.93
C LEU A 178 -1.52 -14.84 7.25
N VAL A 179 -2.19 -13.72 6.97
CA VAL A 179 -1.55 -12.53 6.38
C VAL A 179 -0.40 -12.04 7.26
N LEU A 180 -0.63 -11.91 8.57
CA LEU A 180 0.41 -11.48 9.50
C LEU A 180 1.62 -12.44 9.49
N LEU A 181 1.37 -13.75 9.57
CA LEU A 181 2.42 -14.78 9.52
C LEU A 181 3.23 -14.68 8.23
N LEU A 182 2.57 -14.54 7.08
CA LEU A 182 3.22 -14.44 5.77
C LEU A 182 4.05 -13.16 5.63
N VAL A 183 3.58 -12.04 6.19
CA VAL A 183 4.35 -10.78 6.22
C VAL A 183 5.61 -10.96 7.05
N VAL A 184 5.52 -11.54 8.24
CA VAL A 184 6.68 -11.81 9.11
C VAL A 184 7.68 -12.72 8.40
N LEU A 185 7.20 -13.79 7.77
CA LEU A 185 8.04 -14.72 7.02
C LEU A 185 8.74 -14.03 5.82
N ALA A 186 8.03 -13.20 5.07
CA ALA A 186 8.61 -12.46 3.95
C ALA A 186 9.70 -11.48 4.41
N VAL A 187 9.48 -10.77 5.52
CA VAL A 187 10.48 -9.87 6.13
C VAL A 187 11.70 -10.67 6.58
N ALA A 188 11.50 -11.82 7.23
CA ALA A 188 12.60 -12.70 7.65
C ALA A 188 13.42 -13.19 6.45
N ILE A 189 12.77 -13.70 5.39
CA ILE A 189 13.45 -14.16 4.18
C ILE A 189 14.24 -13.00 3.53
N MET A 190 13.66 -11.81 3.48
CA MET A 190 14.31 -10.64 2.91
C MET A 190 15.54 -10.22 3.74
N PHE A 191 15.47 -10.32 5.06
CA PHE A 191 16.61 -10.06 5.96
C PHE A 191 17.73 -11.08 5.78
N PHE A 192 17.42 -12.38 5.71
CA PHE A 192 18.40 -13.43 5.44
C PHE A 192 19.03 -13.31 4.06
N THR A 193 18.23 -12.99 3.04
CA THR A 193 18.72 -12.72 1.68
C THR A 193 19.70 -11.55 1.68
N TYR A 194 19.34 -10.46 2.34
CA TYR A 194 20.23 -9.30 2.49
C TYR A 194 21.54 -9.70 3.15
N ARG A 195 21.50 -10.41 4.29
CA ARG A 195 22.73 -10.86 5.00
C ARG A 195 23.62 -11.71 4.11
N ARG A 196 23.04 -12.67 3.40
CA ARG A 196 23.78 -13.56 2.47
C ARG A 196 24.51 -12.78 1.38
N TYR A 197 23.87 -11.78 0.77
CA TYR A 197 24.49 -10.99 -0.29
C TYR A 197 25.40 -9.87 0.24
N ALA A 198 25.22 -9.42 1.47
CA ALA A 198 26.07 -8.41 2.09
C ALA A 198 27.35 -8.99 2.67
N SER A 199 27.42 -10.32 2.92
CA SER A 199 28.61 -11.00 3.42
C SER A 199 29.51 -11.56 2.30
N ALA A 200 29.02 -11.61 1.08
CA ALA A 200 29.78 -11.98 -0.12
C ALA A 200 30.35 -10.75 -0.82
#